data_06f06d97159fc0f5dbe4f796c671bce4
#
_entry.id   06f06d97159fc0f5dbe4f796c671bce4
#
_cell.length_a   1.000
_cell.length_b   1.000
_cell.length_c   1.000
_cell.angle_alpha   90.00
_cell.angle_beta   90.00
_cell.angle_gamma   90.00
#
_symmetry.space_group_name_H-M   'P 1'
#
loop_
_entity.id
_entity.type
_entity.pdbx_description
1 polymer ?
#
loop_
_entity_poly.entity_id
_entity_poly.type
_entity_poly.pdbx_seq_one_letter_code
_entity_poly.pdbx_strand_id
1 'polypeptide(L)'
;LKGLELRGSVALSKTGYESSDYVTIPYYYYMNPEAGDYDFEKGTHKLTNVNTTTKPRRTLELGSWSDGSDGSQAQSTTQWVYNVTLLHTAAWGGAEANKHQTSLTAVFQAQQGSYAPVSSLFSGLEQRNLSYSMRGSYGFLDRYFVEASFGYNGSERFTKNNRMGFFPAVGVAWIASKENFLQGISNTLSFLKVRASWGKVGNDGIISTPRFVYMQELAQGQQVKDPEVGSTTNFTRKMIKNYGDPDVKWEVSEQINLGLETRFFKDKLELNADFYQEIRHNVIELREVIPAHVGVEVSPLDNMGKTRSRGVDLSAKIQHAFSNDCWIILNGTLTYSKAIYKELEEAVDKPAYQRKTGYELSQQVGYIAEGLFRDQQEIDNSASQPSAEPGDIRYRDINHDGVIDVE
;
A
#
# COMPACT_ATOMS: atom_id res chain seq x y z
N LEU A 1 14.24 -18.91 -36.79
CA LEU A 1 13.79 -19.97 -35.88
C LEU A 1 12.26 -19.94 -35.85
N LYS A 2 11.60 -21.07 -36.19
CA LYS A 2 10.13 -21.15 -36.11
C LYS A 2 9.71 -20.99 -34.64
N GLY A 3 8.72 -20.12 -34.39
CA GLY A 3 8.16 -19.89 -33.03
C GLY A 3 8.96 -18.96 -32.14
N LEU A 4 10.01 -18.29 -32.64
CA LEU A 4 10.76 -17.27 -31.91
C LEU A 4 10.30 -15.87 -32.35
N GLU A 5 9.94 -15.04 -31.38
CA GLU A 5 9.55 -13.66 -31.57
C GLU A 5 10.32 -12.74 -30.64
N LEU A 6 10.85 -11.65 -31.14
CA LEU A 6 11.48 -10.58 -30.37
C LEU A 6 10.68 -9.29 -30.55
N ARG A 7 10.26 -8.69 -29.46
CA ARG A 7 9.55 -7.41 -29.42
C ARG A 7 10.36 -6.42 -28.59
N GLY A 8 10.51 -5.21 -29.09
CA GLY A 8 11.07 -4.10 -28.35
C GLY A 8 10.10 -2.91 -28.36
N SER A 9 9.97 -2.22 -27.26
CA SER A 9 9.20 -0.99 -27.18
C SER A 9 9.87 0.02 -26.26
N VAL A 10 9.71 1.29 -26.62
CA VAL A 10 10.08 2.44 -25.79
C VAL A 10 8.85 3.31 -25.68
N ALA A 11 8.42 3.59 -24.47
CA ALA A 11 7.30 4.48 -24.20
C ALA A 11 7.76 5.68 -23.39
N LEU A 12 7.33 6.87 -23.81
CA LEU A 12 7.46 8.11 -23.08
C LEU A 12 6.07 8.57 -22.70
N SER A 13 5.82 8.71 -21.41
CA SER A 13 4.64 9.38 -20.88
C SER A 13 5.05 10.68 -20.23
N LYS A 14 4.41 11.77 -20.60
CA LYS A 14 4.56 13.07 -19.92
C LYS A 14 3.17 13.58 -19.59
N THR A 15 2.92 13.74 -18.30
CA THR A 15 1.68 14.33 -17.79
C THR A 15 2.06 15.64 -17.14
N GLY A 16 1.38 16.73 -17.50
CA GLY A 16 1.56 18.04 -16.89
C GLY A 16 0.20 18.61 -16.49
N TYR A 17 0.17 19.21 -15.33
CA TYR A 17 -0.94 20.03 -14.85
C TYR A 17 -0.39 21.39 -14.47
N GLU A 18 -1.02 22.44 -14.95
CA GLU A 18 -0.70 23.81 -14.63
C GLU A 18 -1.99 24.54 -14.28
N SER A 19 -2.06 25.14 -13.12
CA SER A 19 -3.13 26.06 -12.74
C SER A 19 -2.54 27.42 -12.45
N SER A 20 -3.22 28.46 -12.88
CA SER A 20 -2.89 29.84 -12.55
C SER A 20 -4.13 30.52 -12.00
N ASP A 21 -3.98 31.08 -10.81
CA ASP A 21 -5.04 31.85 -10.18
C ASP A 21 -4.72 33.34 -10.25
N TYR A 22 -5.73 34.13 -10.59
CA TYR A 22 -5.63 35.56 -10.54
C TYR A 22 -6.17 36.06 -9.20
N VAL A 23 -5.27 36.51 -8.34
CA VAL A 23 -5.65 37.14 -7.09
C VAL A 23 -5.66 38.67 -7.26
N THR A 24 -6.80 39.27 -7.07
CA THR A 24 -6.91 40.72 -6.96
C THR A 24 -7.03 41.10 -5.50
N ILE A 25 -6.00 41.76 -4.97
CA ILE A 25 -6.03 42.27 -3.61
C ILE A 25 -6.50 43.72 -3.68
N PRO A 26 -7.76 44.05 -3.28
CA PRO A 26 -8.25 45.40 -3.23
C PRO A 26 -7.57 46.21 -2.13
N TYR A 27 -7.52 47.52 -2.28
CA TYR A 27 -7.16 48.39 -1.17
C TYR A 27 -8.32 48.43 -0.17
N TYR A 28 -8.03 48.20 1.10
CA TYR A 28 -8.93 48.44 2.20
C TYR A 28 -8.56 49.73 2.91
N TYR A 29 -9.52 50.57 3.16
CA TYR A 29 -9.36 51.83 3.87
C TYR A 29 -10.28 51.85 5.07
N TYR A 30 -9.81 52.40 6.15
CA TYR A 30 -10.65 52.73 7.29
C TYR A 30 -10.45 54.16 7.71
N MET A 31 -11.41 54.70 8.43
CA MET A 31 -11.36 56.00 9.04
C MET A 31 -11.29 55.81 10.55
N ASN A 32 -10.32 56.44 11.21
CA ASN A 32 -10.19 56.43 12.65
C ASN A 32 -10.58 57.81 13.21
N PRO A 33 -11.80 57.98 13.72
CA PRO A 33 -12.28 59.28 14.26
C PRO A 33 -11.47 59.73 15.49
N GLU A 34 -10.98 58.76 16.30
CA GLU A 34 -10.19 59.04 17.50
C GLU A 34 -8.78 59.60 17.18
N ALA A 35 -8.25 59.25 16.01
CA ALA A 35 -6.97 59.76 15.54
C ALA A 35 -7.06 61.11 14.80
N GLY A 36 -8.25 61.72 14.75
CA GLY A 36 -8.48 62.98 14.05
C GLY A 36 -8.61 62.84 12.54
N ASP A 37 -8.89 61.66 12.03
CA ASP A 37 -9.08 61.40 10.58
C ASP A 37 -10.36 62.02 10.02
N TYR A 38 -11.23 62.57 10.86
CA TYR A 38 -12.45 63.28 10.48
C TYR A 38 -12.46 64.70 11.00
N ASP A 39 -12.55 65.66 10.08
CA ASP A 39 -12.73 67.08 10.38
C ASP A 39 -14.21 67.42 10.37
N PHE A 40 -14.83 67.55 11.54
CA PHE A 40 -16.26 67.82 11.70
C PHE A 40 -16.67 69.23 11.19
N GLU A 41 -15.75 70.18 11.18
CA GLU A 41 -16.07 71.53 10.72
C GLU A 41 -16.13 71.59 9.19
N LYS A 42 -15.26 70.87 8.53
CA LYS A 42 -15.16 70.84 7.06
C LYS A 42 -15.89 69.68 6.40
N GLY A 43 -16.38 68.73 7.16
CA GLY A 43 -16.95 67.51 6.64
C GLY A 43 -16.00 66.65 5.80
N THR A 44 -14.70 66.80 6.04
CA THR A 44 -13.65 66.06 5.30
C THR A 44 -13.12 64.91 6.14
N HIS A 45 -12.71 63.84 5.50
CA HIS A 45 -12.15 62.66 6.14
C HIS A 45 -10.87 62.21 5.45
N LYS A 46 -9.95 61.71 6.24
CA LYS A 46 -8.73 61.05 5.77
C LYS A 46 -8.88 59.55 5.92
N LEU A 47 -8.68 58.84 4.84
CA LEU A 47 -8.72 57.38 4.80
C LEU A 47 -7.30 56.82 4.98
N THR A 48 -7.16 55.93 5.95
CA THR A 48 -5.90 55.22 6.17
C THR A 48 -5.97 53.82 5.50
N ASN A 49 -5.00 53.57 4.67
CA ASN A 49 -4.90 52.27 3.98
C ASN A 49 -4.51 51.17 4.97
N VAL A 50 -5.28 50.13 5.09
CA VAL A 50 -5.04 48.99 6.01
C VAL A 50 -3.92 48.08 5.49
N ASN A 51 -3.85 47.90 4.18
CA ASN A 51 -2.83 47.02 3.55
C ASN A 51 -1.69 47.81 2.95
N THR A 52 -0.97 48.56 3.82
CA THR A 52 0.10 49.49 3.44
C THR A 52 1.31 48.84 2.78
N THR A 53 1.50 47.54 2.96
CA THR A 53 2.67 46.80 2.46
C THR A 53 2.45 46.15 1.09
N THR A 54 1.21 46.08 0.64
CA THR A 54 0.89 45.42 -0.64
C THR A 54 0.28 46.45 -1.60
N LYS A 55 0.91 46.64 -2.74
CA LYS A 55 0.26 47.39 -3.85
C LYS A 55 -0.83 46.46 -4.46
N PRO A 56 -2.01 47.01 -4.88
CA PRO A 56 -2.93 46.20 -5.64
C PRO A 56 -2.26 45.81 -6.92
N ARG A 57 -2.11 44.54 -7.10
CA ARG A 57 -1.52 44.00 -8.32
C ARG A 57 -2.31 42.76 -8.74
N ARG A 58 -2.49 42.64 -10.01
CA ARG A 58 -2.80 41.36 -10.63
C ARG A 58 -1.44 40.68 -10.78
N THR A 59 -1.20 39.62 -10.02
CA THR A 59 -0.01 38.81 -10.17
C THR A 59 -0.42 37.53 -10.84
N LEU A 60 0.17 37.26 -11.99
CA LEU A 60 0.19 35.95 -12.58
C LEU A 60 1.49 35.31 -12.12
N GLU A 61 1.43 34.39 -11.17
CA GLU A 61 2.59 33.62 -10.75
C GLU A 61 2.52 32.23 -11.36
N LEU A 62 3.42 31.97 -12.31
CA LEU A 62 3.62 30.67 -12.92
C LEU A 62 4.70 29.92 -12.12
N GLY A 63 4.31 28.83 -11.49
CA GLY A 63 5.26 27.85 -10.98
C GLY A 63 5.94 28.16 -9.66
N SER A 64 5.40 29.05 -8.83
CA SER A 64 5.87 29.20 -7.44
C SER A 64 5.19 28.16 -6.55
N TRP A 65 6.00 27.28 -5.95
CA TRP A 65 5.57 26.40 -4.86
C TRP A 65 5.78 27.11 -3.54
N SER A 66 4.86 27.89 -3.14
CA SER A 66 4.71 28.25 -1.75
C SER A 66 3.59 27.40 -1.13
N ASP A 67 3.61 27.28 0.16
CA ASP A 67 2.75 26.53 1.07
C ASP A 67 1.22 26.68 0.91
N GLY A 68 0.75 26.89 -0.31
CA GLY A 68 -0.67 26.97 -0.66
C GLY A 68 -1.25 28.37 -0.55
N SER A 69 -0.47 29.43 -0.40
CA SER A 69 -0.98 30.79 -0.22
C SER A 69 -1.08 31.62 -1.52
N ASP A 70 -0.51 31.18 -2.63
CA ASP A 70 -0.46 31.97 -3.87
C ASP A 70 -1.00 31.30 -5.15
N GLY A 71 -1.77 30.22 -5.00
CA GLY A 71 -2.75 29.79 -6.01
C GLY A 71 -2.25 29.22 -7.33
N SER A 72 -0.96 29.19 -7.61
CA SER A 72 -0.43 28.58 -8.83
C SER A 72 0.28 27.25 -8.57
N GLN A 73 -0.19 26.17 -9.21
CA GLN A 73 0.39 24.84 -9.10
C GLN A 73 0.77 24.32 -10.49
N ALA A 74 2.02 24.00 -10.69
CA ALA A 74 2.48 23.27 -11.85
C ALA A 74 3.03 21.91 -11.41
N GLN A 75 2.41 20.83 -11.87
CA GLN A 75 2.90 19.48 -11.65
C GLN A 75 3.24 18.85 -12.98
N SER A 76 4.38 18.20 -13.05
CA SER A 76 4.76 17.45 -14.24
C SER A 76 5.38 16.12 -13.85
N THR A 77 4.95 15.07 -14.51
CA THR A 77 5.53 13.73 -14.38
C THR A 77 6.03 13.30 -15.73
N THR A 78 7.27 12.90 -15.81
CA THR A 78 7.87 12.31 -17.02
C THR A 78 8.31 10.90 -16.70
N GLN A 79 7.89 9.95 -17.52
CA GLN A 79 8.19 8.53 -17.33
C GLN A 79 8.66 7.91 -18.64
N TRP A 80 9.82 7.26 -18.58
CA TRP A 80 10.36 6.42 -19.64
C TRP A 80 10.21 4.95 -19.27
N VAL A 81 9.75 4.15 -20.21
CA VAL A 81 9.67 2.70 -20.07
C VAL A 81 10.32 2.06 -21.28
N TYR A 82 11.33 1.25 -21.03
CA TYR A 82 12.00 0.42 -22.03
C TYR A 82 11.61 -1.02 -21.79
N ASN A 83 11.15 -1.71 -22.81
CA ASN A 83 10.71 -3.09 -22.71
C ASN A 83 11.27 -3.91 -23.86
N VAL A 84 11.87 -5.06 -23.56
CA VAL A 84 12.31 -6.06 -24.53
C VAL A 84 11.73 -7.40 -24.10
N THR A 85 10.99 -8.02 -25.01
CA THR A 85 10.35 -9.33 -24.78
C THR A 85 10.83 -10.31 -25.83
N LEU A 86 11.33 -11.45 -25.36
CA LEU A 86 11.64 -12.63 -26.16
C LEU A 86 10.59 -13.68 -25.88
N LEU A 87 9.92 -14.15 -26.92
CA LEU A 87 8.91 -15.21 -26.84
C LEU A 87 9.33 -16.37 -27.74
N HIS A 88 9.29 -17.56 -27.20
CA HIS A 88 9.47 -18.80 -27.97
C HIS A 88 8.35 -19.77 -27.64
N THR A 89 7.73 -20.31 -28.68
CA THR A 89 6.73 -21.37 -28.55
C THR A 89 7.04 -22.49 -29.53
N ALA A 90 6.95 -23.71 -29.05
CA ALA A 90 7.15 -24.88 -29.88
C ALA A 90 6.20 -26.02 -29.46
N ALA A 91 5.73 -26.76 -30.44
CA ALA A 91 4.98 -27.99 -30.24
C ALA A 91 5.55 -29.09 -31.14
N TRP A 92 5.74 -30.28 -30.59
CA TRP A 92 6.26 -31.45 -31.32
C TRP A 92 5.67 -32.75 -30.80
N GLY A 93 5.78 -33.85 -31.55
CA GLY A 93 5.26 -35.15 -31.09
C GLY A 93 5.05 -36.17 -32.20
N GLY A 94 5.52 -35.92 -33.38
CA GLY A 94 5.38 -36.85 -34.54
C GLY A 94 3.92 -37.05 -34.93
N ALA A 95 3.42 -38.28 -34.90
CA ALA A 95 2.05 -38.60 -35.29
C ALA A 95 0.96 -37.99 -34.37
N GLU A 96 1.33 -37.63 -33.11
CA GLU A 96 0.52 -36.85 -32.15
C GLU A 96 1.04 -35.41 -32.12
N ALA A 97 0.51 -34.55 -32.97
CA ALA A 97 1.06 -33.22 -33.31
C ALA A 97 1.28 -32.29 -32.11
N ASN A 98 0.70 -32.55 -30.93
CA ASN A 98 0.81 -31.70 -29.74
C ASN A 98 1.24 -32.46 -28.48
N LYS A 99 2.01 -33.55 -28.68
CA LYS A 99 2.42 -34.39 -27.54
C LYS A 99 3.27 -33.59 -26.52
N HIS A 100 4.10 -32.72 -27.03
CA HIS A 100 4.95 -31.83 -26.24
C HIS A 100 4.69 -30.39 -26.62
N GLN A 101 4.47 -29.55 -25.66
CA GLN A 101 4.27 -28.12 -25.86
C GLN A 101 5.21 -27.35 -24.93
N THR A 102 5.92 -26.37 -25.46
CA THR A 102 6.77 -25.50 -24.66
C THR A 102 6.47 -24.04 -24.96
N SER A 103 6.54 -23.23 -23.95
CA SER A 103 6.54 -21.78 -24.07
C SER A 103 7.63 -21.21 -23.17
N LEU A 104 8.41 -20.30 -23.71
CA LEU A 104 9.43 -19.56 -23.00
C LEU A 104 9.21 -18.08 -23.26
N THR A 105 9.11 -17.30 -22.20
CA THR A 105 9.02 -15.84 -22.26
C THR A 105 10.12 -15.26 -21.40
N ALA A 106 10.93 -14.35 -21.96
CA ALA A 106 11.90 -13.57 -21.21
C ALA A 106 11.58 -12.08 -21.42
N VAL A 107 11.54 -11.31 -20.35
CA VAL A 107 11.24 -9.88 -20.40
C VAL A 107 12.33 -9.13 -19.65
N PHE A 108 12.84 -8.10 -20.30
CA PHE A 108 13.64 -7.06 -19.70
C PHE A 108 12.84 -5.76 -19.68
N GLN A 109 12.77 -5.12 -18.54
CA GLN A 109 12.11 -3.83 -18.40
C GLN A 109 12.98 -2.88 -17.58
N ALA A 110 13.16 -1.67 -18.09
CA ALA A 110 13.75 -0.57 -17.33
C ALA A 110 12.78 0.61 -17.33
N GLN A 111 12.61 1.20 -16.18
CA GLN A 111 11.71 2.33 -15.99
C GLN A 111 12.47 3.46 -15.28
N GLN A 112 12.27 4.68 -15.77
CA GLN A 112 12.81 5.89 -15.16
C GLN A 112 11.70 6.94 -15.12
N GLY A 113 11.47 7.54 -13.95
CA GLY A 113 10.48 8.58 -13.76
C GLY A 113 11.06 9.79 -13.03
N SER A 114 10.63 10.99 -13.41
CA SER A 114 10.93 12.24 -12.72
C SER A 114 9.63 12.97 -12.39
N TYR A 115 9.62 13.64 -11.25
CA TYR A 115 8.48 14.40 -10.75
C TYR A 115 8.90 15.84 -10.53
N ALA A 116 8.06 16.76 -10.96
CA ALA A 116 8.18 18.18 -10.66
C ALA A 116 6.79 18.70 -10.23
N PRO A 117 6.73 19.63 -9.34
CA PRO A 117 7.82 20.31 -8.64
C PRO A 117 8.38 19.49 -7.47
N VAL A 118 9.53 19.90 -7.02
CA VAL A 118 10.33 19.22 -6.01
C VAL A 118 10.05 19.86 -4.66
N SER A 119 9.33 19.17 -3.80
CA SER A 119 9.07 19.63 -2.43
C SER A 119 10.21 19.32 -1.44
N SER A 120 11.08 18.37 -1.80
CA SER A 120 12.26 18.01 -1.01
C SER A 120 13.37 17.50 -1.93
N LEU A 121 14.62 17.45 -1.42
CA LEU A 121 15.73 16.85 -2.16
C LEU A 121 15.40 15.44 -2.65
N PHE A 122 14.78 14.64 -1.81
CA PHE A 122 14.44 13.25 -2.12
C PHE A 122 13.31 13.11 -3.15
N SER A 123 12.33 14.02 -3.15
CA SER A 123 11.27 14.02 -4.14
C SER A 123 11.76 14.42 -5.53
N GLY A 124 12.86 15.15 -5.62
CA GLY A 124 13.49 15.55 -6.88
C GLY A 124 14.36 14.48 -7.53
N LEU A 125 14.70 13.42 -6.79
CA LEU A 125 15.47 12.32 -7.36
C LEU A 125 14.59 11.48 -8.29
N GLU A 126 15.16 11.06 -9.43
CA GLU A 126 14.46 10.20 -10.38
C GLU A 126 14.16 8.83 -9.77
N GLN A 127 13.03 8.25 -10.13
CA GLN A 127 12.68 6.88 -9.78
C GLN A 127 13.17 5.94 -10.87
N ARG A 128 13.94 4.94 -10.50
CA ARG A 128 14.49 3.97 -11.43
C ARG A 128 14.21 2.57 -10.94
N ASN A 129 13.60 1.78 -11.80
CA ASN A 129 13.35 0.36 -11.57
C ASN A 129 13.91 -0.45 -12.74
N LEU A 130 14.46 -1.61 -12.42
CA LEU A 130 15.01 -2.55 -13.37
C LEU A 130 14.43 -3.93 -13.10
N SER A 131 13.93 -4.60 -14.12
CA SER A 131 13.34 -5.92 -14.00
C SER A 131 13.82 -6.86 -15.12
N TYR A 132 14.26 -8.02 -14.71
CA TYR A 132 14.46 -9.18 -15.56
C TYR A 132 13.47 -10.25 -15.13
N SER A 133 12.69 -10.77 -16.02
CA SER A 133 11.80 -11.88 -15.73
C SER A 133 11.85 -12.95 -16.79
N MET A 134 11.71 -14.18 -16.38
CA MET A 134 11.66 -15.32 -17.28
C MET A 134 10.59 -16.29 -16.81
N ARG A 135 9.83 -16.84 -17.75
CA ARG A 135 8.81 -17.85 -17.52
C ARG A 135 8.93 -18.94 -18.56
N GLY A 136 9.04 -20.16 -18.12
CA GLY A 136 9.02 -21.35 -18.95
C GLY A 136 7.85 -22.26 -18.57
N SER A 137 7.12 -22.76 -19.55
CA SER A 137 6.09 -23.76 -19.35
C SER A 137 6.29 -24.94 -20.28
N TYR A 138 5.97 -26.12 -19.78
CA TYR A 138 6.01 -27.37 -20.51
C TYR A 138 4.71 -28.16 -20.27
N GLY A 139 4.08 -28.55 -21.36
CA GLY A 139 2.90 -29.41 -21.38
C GLY A 139 3.20 -30.75 -22.05
N PHE A 140 2.72 -31.83 -21.46
CA PHE A 140 2.83 -33.18 -22.01
C PHE A 140 1.44 -33.82 -22.16
N LEU A 141 1.12 -34.25 -23.38
CA LEU A 141 -0.14 -34.89 -23.78
C LEU A 141 -1.41 -34.08 -23.41
N ASP A 142 -1.30 -32.77 -23.24
CA ASP A 142 -2.37 -31.92 -22.72
C ASP A 142 -2.95 -32.42 -21.37
N ARG A 143 -2.14 -33.14 -20.59
CA ARG A 143 -2.53 -33.71 -19.28
C ARG A 143 -1.66 -33.18 -18.14
N TYR A 144 -0.35 -33.12 -18.36
CA TYR A 144 0.63 -32.74 -17.35
C TYR A 144 1.24 -31.42 -17.74
N PHE A 145 1.27 -30.48 -16.83
CA PHE A 145 1.84 -29.16 -17.04
C PHE A 145 2.79 -28.82 -15.90
N VAL A 146 3.92 -28.27 -16.27
CA VAL A 146 4.91 -27.73 -15.33
C VAL A 146 5.27 -26.33 -15.81
N GLU A 147 5.33 -25.42 -14.86
CA GLU A 147 5.74 -24.04 -15.10
C GLU A 147 6.77 -23.63 -14.08
N ALA A 148 7.80 -22.92 -14.52
CA ALA A 148 8.76 -22.26 -13.66
C ALA A 148 8.96 -20.83 -14.14
N SER A 149 9.04 -19.90 -13.20
CA SER A 149 9.31 -18.50 -13.49
C SER A 149 10.19 -17.87 -12.41
N PHE A 150 10.84 -16.79 -12.76
CA PHE A 150 11.51 -15.93 -11.78
C PHE A 150 11.43 -14.47 -12.21
N GLY A 151 11.43 -13.59 -11.22
CA GLY A 151 11.71 -12.17 -11.35
C GLY A 151 13.02 -11.82 -10.65
N TYR A 152 13.86 -11.03 -11.30
CA TYR A 152 15.05 -10.44 -10.70
C TYR A 152 14.92 -8.93 -10.83
N ASN A 153 14.47 -8.29 -9.76
CA ASN A 153 14.01 -6.91 -9.77
C ASN A 153 14.93 -6.02 -8.93
N GLY A 154 15.23 -4.84 -9.46
CA GLY A 154 16.02 -3.82 -8.76
C GLY A 154 15.22 -2.58 -8.47
N SER A 155 15.24 -2.13 -7.20
CA SER A 155 14.63 -0.90 -6.74
C SER A 155 15.66 0.01 -6.07
N GLU A 156 15.70 1.27 -6.45
CA GLU A 156 16.61 2.24 -5.81
C GLU A 156 16.15 2.69 -4.41
N ARG A 157 14.99 2.22 -3.96
CA ARG A 157 14.52 2.45 -2.58
C ARG A 157 15.42 1.81 -1.54
N PHE A 158 16.26 0.86 -1.95
CA PHE A 158 17.20 0.11 -1.12
C PHE A 158 18.64 0.47 -1.45
N THR A 159 19.54 0.23 -0.49
CA THR A 159 20.99 0.36 -0.69
C THR A 159 21.48 -0.56 -1.81
N LYS A 160 22.68 -0.29 -2.33
CA LYS A 160 23.29 -1.07 -3.41
C LYS A 160 23.30 -2.58 -3.13
N ASN A 161 23.51 -2.98 -1.88
CA ASN A 161 23.63 -4.40 -1.49
C ASN A 161 22.25 -5.08 -1.44
N ASN A 162 21.20 -4.36 -1.09
CA ASN A 162 19.84 -4.89 -0.92
C ASN A 162 18.91 -4.53 -2.09
N ARG A 163 19.46 -3.85 -3.11
CA ARG A 163 18.70 -3.31 -4.25
C ARG A 163 18.02 -4.38 -5.08
N MET A 164 18.74 -5.51 -5.32
CA MET A 164 18.26 -6.58 -6.19
C MET A 164 17.57 -7.68 -5.40
N GLY A 165 16.33 -8.01 -5.79
CA GLY A 165 15.56 -9.11 -5.22
C GLY A 165 15.33 -10.23 -6.25
N PHE A 166 15.43 -11.49 -5.80
CA PHE A 166 15.15 -12.68 -6.61
C PHE A 166 13.88 -13.37 -6.14
N PHE A 167 12.92 -13.53 -7.06
CA PHE A 167 11.57 -13.98 -6.77
C PHE A 167 11.18 -15.15 -7.68
N PRO A 168 11.51 -16.39 -7.30
CA PRO A 168 11.18 -17.59 -8.05
C PRO A 168 9.73 -18.03 -7.80
N ALA A 169 9.16 -18.71 -8.80
CA ALA A 169 7.89 -19.42 -8.66
C ALA A 169 7.87 -20.69 -9.51
N VAL A 170 7.15 -21.69 -9.04
CA VAL A 170 6.94 -22.96 -9.73
C VAL A 170 5.49 -23.39 -9.57
N GLY A 171 4.94 -24.00 -10.63
CA GLY A 171 3.60 -24.53 -10.63
C GLY A 171 3.53 -25.85 -11.39
N VAL A 172 2.62 -26.71 -10.97
CA VAL A 172 2.30 -27.96 -11.63
C VAL A 172 0.78 -28.09 -11.77
N ALA A 173 0.33 -28.68 -12.86
CA ALA A 173 -1.08 -28.99 -13.05
C ALA A 173 -1.24 -30.34 -13.75
N TRP A 174 -2.29 -31.07 -13.36
CA TRP A 174 -2.66 -32.35 -13.91
C TRP A 174 -4.14 -32.35 -14.28
N ILE A 175 -4.45 -32.62 -15.54
CA ILE A 175 -5.81 -32.81 -16.01
C ILE A 175 -6.16 -34.30 -15.88
N ALA A 176 -6.60 -34.68 -14.70
CA ALA A 176 -6.89 -36.07 -14.35
C ALA A 176 -8.06 -36.68 -15.18
N SER A 177 -9.00 -35.83 -15.60
CA SER A 177 -10.14 -36.29 -16.43
C SER A 177 -9.72 -36.84 -17.81
N LYS A 178 -8.50 -36.54 -18.27
CA LYS A 178 -7.97 -37.09 -19.52
C LYS A 178 -7.31 -38.48 -19.35
N GLU A 179 -7.23 -38.99 -18.12
CA GLU A 179 -6.68 -40.30 -17.83
C GLU A 179 -7.67 -41.43 -18.15
N ASN A 180 -7.15 -42.56 -18.61
CA ASN A 180 -7.97 -43.69 -19.04
C ASN A 180 -8.87 -44.24 -17.92
N PHE A 181 -8.42 -44.18 -16.67
CA PHE A 181 -9.17 -44.71 -15.52
C PHE A 181 -10.39 -43.85 -15.14
N LEU A 182 -10.47 -42.56 -15.60
CA LEU A 182 -11.61 -41.67 -15.37
C LEU A 182 -12.57 -41.61 -16.57
N GLN A 183 -12.22 -42.18 -17.70
CA GLN A 183 -13.07 -42.13 -18.90
C GLN A 183 -14.45 -42.78 -18.69
N GLY A 184 -14.55 -43.82 -17.86
CA GLY A 184 -15.81 -44.51 -17.56
C GLY A 184 -16.84 -43.64 -16.84
N ILE A 185 -16.43 -42.57 -16.17
CA ILE A 185 -17.30 -41.63 -15.45
C ILE A 185 -17.42 -40.26 -16.10
N SER A 186 -16.94 -40.11 -17.34
CA SER A 186 -16.91 -38.82 -18.08
C SER A 186 -18.30 -38.17 -18.27
N ASN A 187 -19.40 -38.97 -18.25
CA ASN A 187 -20.75 -38.43 -18.29
C ASN A 187 -21.14 -37.67 -17.00
N THR A 188 -20.55 -38.06 -15.87
CA THR A 188 -20.78 -37.42 -14.56
C THR A 188 -19.71 -36.40 -14.27
N LEU A 189 -18.43 -36.75 -14.39
CA LEU A 189 -17.27 -35.90 -14.19
C LEU A 189 -16.64 -35.56 -15.55
N SER A 190 -17.05 -34.44 -16.15
CA SER A 190 -16.60 -34.02 -17.50
C SER A 190 -15.19 -33.50 -17.49
N PHE A 191 -14.76 -32.85 -16.39
CA PHE A 191 -13.45 -32.26 -16.24
C PHE A 191 -12.95 -32.32 -14.80
N LEU A 192 -11.71 -32.71 -14.62
CA LEU A 192 -11.01 -32.67 -13.34
C LEU A 192 -9.58 -32.24 -13.57
N LYS A 193 -9.20 -31.11 -12.94
CA LYS A 193 -7.84 -30.60 -12.93
C LYS A 193 -7.40 -30.28 -11.51
N VAL A 194 -6.23 -30.76 -11.14
CA VAL A 194 -5.56 -30.45 -9.88
C VAL A 194 -4.35 -29.59 -10.19
N ARG A 195 -4.14 -28.55 -9.41
CA ARG A 195 -2.97 -27.66 -9.56
C ARG A 195 -2.36 -27.35 -8.21
N ALA A 196 -1.05 -27.17 -8.21
CA ALA A 196 -0.30 -26.72 -7.06
C ALA A 196 0.73 -25.69 -7.52
N SER A 197 0.92 -24.65 -6.75
CA SER A 197 1.96 -23.67 -7.01
C SER A 197 2.60 -23.18 -5.72
N TRP A 198 3.86 -22.80 -5.85
CA TRP A 198 4.65 -22.12 -4.84
C TRP A 198 5.41 -20.98 -5.51
N GLY A 199 5.54 -19.85 -4.82
CA GLY A 199 6.30 -18.73 -5.34
C GLY A 199 6.60 -17.68 -4.30
N LYS A 200 7.57 -16.84 -4.63
CA LYS A 200 7.94 -15.64 -3.87
C LYS A 200 7.64 -14.39 -4.67
N VAL A 201 7.12 -13.37 -4.00
CA VAL A 201 6.86 -12.04 -4.57
C VAL A 201 7.51 -11.01 -3.67
N GLY A 202 8.26 -10.07 -4.27
CA GLY A 202 8.86 -8.95 -3.56
C GLY A 202 7.97 -7.72 -3.62
N ASN A 203 7.95 -6.96 -2.54
CA ASN A 203 7.31 -5.66 -2.46
C ASN A 203 8.34 -4.60 -2.05
N ASP A 204 8.45 -3.52 -2.83
CA ASP A 204 9.23 -2.31 -2.52
C ASP A 204 8.34 -1.09 -2.31
N GLY A 205 7.05 -1.20 -2.60
CA GLY A 205 6.02 -0.16 -2.54
C GLY A 205 5.44 0.06 -1.15
N ILE A 206 6.27 0.22 -0.13
CA ILE A 206 5.83 0.33 1.26
C ILE A 206 5.12 1.67 1.46
N ILE A 207 3.83 1.60 1.76
CA ILE A 207 2.97 2.76 2.01
C ILE A 207 3.41 3.44 3.30
N SER A 208 3.41 4.79 3.31
CA SER A 208 3.74 5.63 4.46
C SER A 208 5.21 5.66 4.88
N THR A 209 6.11 5.04 4.12
CA THR A 209 7.55 5.15 4.38
C THR A 209 8.21 6.22 3.49
N PRO A 210 9.30 6.84 3.94
CA PRO A 210 10.12 7.68 3.08
C PRO A 210 10.57 6.92 1.84
N ARG A 211 10.67 7.59 0.69
CA ARG A 211 11.09 6.95 -0.55
C ARG A 211 12.43 6.23 -0.45
N PHE A 212 13.38 6.82 0.26
CA PHE A 212 14.71 6.25 0.52
C PHE A 212 14.85 5.95 2.01
N VAL A 213 14.35 4.81 2.45
CA VAL A 213 14.34 4.40 3.87
C VAL A 213 15.76 4.31 4.45
N TYR A 214 16.76 4.07 3.60
CA TYR A 214 18.18 3.99 4.02
C TYR A 214 18.85 5.34 4.19
N MET A 215 18.21 6.44 3.82
CA MET A 215 18.77 7.80 3.95
C MET A 215 18.18 8.51 5.15
N GLN A 216 19.05 9.11 5.95
CA GLN A 216 18.62 9.99 7.04
C GLN A 216 18.15 11.34 6.47
N GLU A 217 17.01 11.81 6.97
CA GLU A 217 16.45 13.10 6.63
C GLU A 217 16.44 14.03 7.84
N LEU A 218 16.99 15.24 7.64
CA LEU A 218 16.94 16.32 8.62
C LEU A 218 15.90 17.35 8.18
N ALA A 219 15.04 17.75 9.09
CA ALA A 219 14.07 18.81 8.90
C ALA A 219 14.40 20.04 9.78
N GLN A 220 13.79 21.16 9.43
CA GLN A 220 13.71 22.28 10.34
C GLN A 220 12.65 21.99 11.39
N GLY A 221 13.06 21.97 12.65
CA GLY A 221 12.19 21.82 13.79
C GLY A 221 11.56 23.14 14.24
N GLN A 222 10.96 23.11 15.40
CA GLN A 222 10.36 24.28 16.01
C GLN A 222 11.42 25.34 16.34
N GLN A 223 11.00 26.61 16.34
CA GLN A 223 11.81 27.69 16.86
C GLN A 223 11.91 27.54 18.38
N VAL A 224 13.12 27.54 18.86
CA VAL A 224 13.43 27.53 20.30
C VAL A 224 13.94 28.92 20.66
N LYS A 225 13.42 29.49 21.75
CA LYS A 225 13.95 30.75 22.28
C LYS A 225 15.37 30.54 22.75
N ASP A 226 16.20 31.54 22.52
CA ASP A 226 17.53 31.64 23.13
C ASP A 226 17.41 31.48 24.65
N PRO A 227 18.16 30.56 25.28
CA PRO A 227 18.13 30.38 26.73
C PRO A 227 18.71 31.60 27.49
N GLU A 228 19.33 32.54 26.81
CA GLU A 228 19.82 33.77 27.43
C GLU A 228 18.66 34.64 27.90
N VAL A 229 18.69 35.00 29.19
CA VAL A 229 17.63 35.78 29.82
C VAL A 229 17.48 37.13 29.15
N GLY A 230 16.29 37.42 28.61
CA GLY A 230 15.98 38.66 27.91
C GLY A 230 16.25 38.64 26.41
N SER A 231 16.74 37.55 25.84
CA SER A 231 16.93 37.41 24.40
C SER A 231 15.56 37.33 23.70
N THR A 232 15.41 38.07 22.61
CA THR A 232 14.28 37.98 21.67
C THR A 232 14.60 37.11 20.47
N THR A 233 15.79 36.55 20.41
CA THR A 233 16.29 35.76 19.30
C THR A 233 15.71 34.33 19.36
N ASN A 234 15.20 33.86 18.25
CA ASN A 234 14.72 32.48 18.10
C ASN A 234 15.69 31.70 17.21
N PHE A 235 16.08 30.52 17.65
CA PHE A 235 16.86 29.60 16.84
C PHE A 235 15.93 28.51 16.26
N THR A 236 16.08 28.24 14.99
CA THR A 236 15.40 27.09 14.37
C THR A 236 16.22 25.84 14.62
N ARG A 237 15.68 24.95 15.45
CA ARG A 237 16.32 23.66 15.74
C ARG A 237 16.34 22.79 14.49
N LYS A 238 17.41 22.06 14.26
CA LYS A 238 17.42 20.94 13.33
C LYS A 238 17.00 19.67 14.07
N MET A 239 16.11 18.92 13.48
CA MET A 239 15.63 17.65 14.03
C MET A 239 15.74 16.53 13.00
N ILE A 240 15.88 15.32 13.47
CA ILE A 240 15.84 14.15 12.59
C ILE A 240 14.38 13.87 12.26
N LYS A 241 14.04 13.94 10.98
CA LYS A 241 12.71 13.60 10.46
C LYS A 241 12.58 12.10 10.19
N ASN A 242 13.68 11.48 9.78
CA ASN A 242 13.75 10.06 9.51
C ASN A 242 15.17 9.54 9.77
N TYR A 243 15.27 8.45 10.52
CA TYR A 243 16.53 7.71 10.67
C TYR A 243 16.68 6.77 9.47
N GLY A 244 17.80 6.91 8.74
CA GLY A 244 18.10 6.00 7.64
C GLY A 244 18.61 4.67 8.14
N ASP A 245 18.06 3.57 7.65
CA ASP A 245 18.56 2.23 7.91
C ASP A 245 19.14 1.61 6.63
N PRO A 246 20.48 1.44 6.54
CA PRO A 246 21.12 0.88 5.36
C PRO A 246 20.83 -0.61 5.13
N ASP A 247 20.32 -1.33 6.13
CA ASP A 247 20.07 -2.77 6.08
C ASP A 247 18.65 -3.11 5.63
N VAL A 248 17.80 -2.11 5.44
CA VAL A 248 16.45 -2.28 4.90
C VAL A 248 16.49 -3.00 3.56
N LYS A 249 15.61 -3.98 3.43
CA LYS A 249 15.50 -4.89 2.27
C LYS A 249 14.04 -5.12 1.88
N TRP A 250 13.85 -5.83 0.78
CA TRP A 250 12.54 -6.18 0.25
C TRP A 250 11.67 -6.89 1.29
N GLU A 251 10.40 -6.48 1.38
CA GLU A 251 9.36 -7.36 1.91
C GLU A 251 9.17 -8.52 0.94
N VAL A 252 9.05 -9.73 1.46
CA VAL A 252 8.87 -10.94 0.65
C VAL A 252 7.62 -11.68 1.09
N SER A 253 6.69 -11.87 0.16
CA SER A 253 5.54 -12.75 0.32
C SER A 253 5.87 -14.11 -0.29
N GLU A 254 5.80 -15.16 0.51
CA GLU A 254 5.90 -16.56 0.09
C GLU A 254 4.51 -17.17 0.07
N GLN A 255 4.10 -17.67 -1.09
CA GLN A 255 2.74 -18.16 -1.34
C GLN A 255 2.75 -19.62 -1.76
N ILE A 256 1.82 -20.39 -1.20
CA ILE A 256 1.47 -21.76 -1.63
C ILE A 256 0.00 -21.76 -1.97
N ASN A 257 -0.35 -22.33 -3.12
CA ASN A 257 -1.74 -22.50 -3.55
C ASN A 257 -1.96 -23.95 -4.02
N LEU A 258 -3.08 -24.54 -3.61
CA LEU A 258 -3.59 -25.81 -4.09
C LEU A 258 -4.98 -25.57 -4.67
N GLY A 259 -5.15 -25.85 -5.96
CA GLY A 259 -6.39 -25.62 -6.69
C GLY A 259 -6.99 -26.89 -7.25
N LEU A 260 -8.31 -26.98 -7.18
CA LEU A 260 -9.14 -28.02 -7.76
C LEU A 260 -10.18 -27.38 -8.68
N GLU A 261 -10.20 -27.80 -9.94
CA GLU A 261 -11.19 -27.36 -10.92
C GLU A 261 -11.97 -28.59 -11.40
N THR A 262 -13.28 -28.56 -11.24
CA THR A 262 -14.15 -29.69 -11.61
C THR A 262 -15.33 -29.23 -12.42
N ARG A 263 -15.76 -30.07 -13.37
CA ARG A 263 -17.02 -29.90 -14.11
C ARG A 263 -17.77 -31.19 -14.13
N PHE A 264 -19.07 -31.09 -13.89
CA PHE A 264 -19.97 -32.23 -13.79
C PHE A 264 -21.11 -32.12 -14.80
N PHE A 265 -21.71 -33.31 -15.14
CA PHE A 265 -22.92 -33.44 -15.93
C PHE A 265 -22.85 -32.71 -17.28
N LYS A 266 -21.76 -32.94 -18.05
CA LYS A 266 -21.49 -32.28 -19.33
C LYS A 266 -21.45 -30.74 -19.17
N ASP A 267 -20.68 -30.28 -18.20
CA ASP A 267 -20.40 -28.87 -17.88
C ASP A 267 -21.61 -28.06 -17.36
N LYS A 268 -22.67 -28.75 -16.88
CA LYS A 268 -23.81 -28.07 -16.25
C LYS A 268 -23.50 -27.52 -14.86
N LEU A 269 -22.55 -28.13 -14.15
CA LEU A 269 -22.08 -27.70 -12.86
C LEU A 269 -20.55 -27.57 -12.92
N GLU A 270 -20.03 -26.37 -12.67
CA GLU A 270 -18.60 -26.10 -12.50
C GLU A 270 -18.33 -25.73 -11.04
N LEU A 271 -17.32 -26.38 -10.44
CA LEU A 271 -16.87 -26.08 -9.08
C LEU A 271 -15.36 -25.86 -9.10
N ASN A 272 -14.92 -24.74 -8.53
CA ASN A 272 -13.52 -24.47 -8.33
C ASN A 272 -13.27 -24.20 -6.84
N ALA A 273 -12.18 -24.76 -6.33
CA ALA A 273 -11.75 -24.58 -4.96
C ALA A 273 -10.24 -24.29 -4.92
N ASP A 274 -9.86 -23.24 -4.25
CA ASP A 274 -8.48 -22.83 -4.02
C ASP A 274 -8.20 -22.75 -2.52
N PHE A 275 -7.16 -23.44 -2.08
CA PHE A 275 -6.63 -23.36 -0.73
C PHE A 275 -5.29 -22.67 -0.80
N TYR A 276 -5.09 -21.59 -0.05
CA TYR A 276 -3.86 -20.84 -0.10
C TYR A 276 -3.30 -20.54 1.28
N GLN A 277 -1.99 -20.40 1.32
CA GLN A 277 -1.26 -19.83 2.44
C GLN A 277 -0.26 -18.82 1.91
N GLU A 278 -0.22 -17.67 2.54
CA GLU A 278 0.76 -16.61 2.33
C GLU A 278 1.50 -16.34 3.64
N ILE A 279 2.81 -16.23 3.58
CA ILE A 279 3.65 -15.78 4.68
C ILE A 279 4.46 -14.58 4.18
N ARG A 280 4.24 -13.42 4.79
CA ARG A 280 5.06 -12.24 4.52
C ARG A 280 6.16 -12.15 5.54
N HIS A 281 7.37 -11.94 5.04
CA HIS A 281 8.58 -11.77 5.80
C HIS A 281 9.14 -10.38 5.57
N ASN A 282 9.95 -9.90 6.52
CA ASN A 282 10.62 -8.60 6.45
C ASN A 282 9.62 -7.44 6.25
N VAL A 283 8.44 -7.51 6.87
CA VAL A 283 7.50 -6.40 6.85
C VAL A 283 8.13 -5.22 7.56
N ILE A 284 8.12 -4.06 6.92
CA ILE A 284 8.71 -2.86 7.50
C ILE A 284 7.73 -2.27 8.52
N GLU A 285 8.20 -2.11 9.73
CA GLU A 285 7.46 -1.60 10.89
C GLU A 285 8.28 -0.51 11.59
N LEU A 286 7.60 0.37 12.32
CA LEU A 286 8.25 1.30 13.24
C LEU A 286 8.72 0.54 14.48
N ARG A 287 9.94 0.82 14.92
CA ARG A 287 10.45 0.29 16.19
C ARG A 287 9.76 0.96 17.37
N GLU A 288 8.95 0.19 18.08
CA GLU A 288 8.19 0.69 19.26
C GLU A 288 8.99 0.56 20.56
N VAL A 289 9.98 -0.33 20.62
CA VAL A 289 10.67 -0.71 21.88
C VAL A 289 12.03 0.00 22.01
N ILE A 290 12.03 1.33 21.82
CA ILE A 290 13.24 2.14 22.08
C ILE A 290 13.05 2.90 23.37
N PRO A 291 13.90 2.67 24.40
CA PRO A 291 13.75 3.38 25.66
C PRO A 291 13.91 4.89 25.48
N ALA A 292 13.03 5.67 26.12
CA ALA A 292 13.03 7.14 25.98
C ALA A 292 14.37 7.82 26.36
N HIS A 293 15.18 7.20 27.24
CA HIS A 293 16.48 7.74 27.64
C HIS A 293 17.54 7.70 26.53
N VAL A 294 17.31 6.94 25.45
CA VAL A 294 18.18 6.95 24.27
C VAL A 294 18.06 8.28 23.49
N GLY A 295 16.96 9.02 23.69
CA GLY A 295 16.75 10.33 23.09
C GLY A 295 16.43 10.28 21.59
N VAL A 296 15.85 9.19 21.09
CA VAL A 296 15.38 9.06 19.70
C VAL A 296 14.12 9.91 19.53
N GLU A 297 14.16 10.89 18.62
CA GLU A 297 13.03 11.80 18.39
C GLU A 297 11.92 11.17 17.54
N VAL A 298 12.27 10.26 16.65
CA VAL A 298 11.35 9.55 15.75
C VAL A 298 11.72 8.09 15.72
N SER A 299 10.76 7.21 15.85
CA SER A 299 11.01 5.76 15.76
C SER A 299 11.57 5.37 14.39
N PRO A 300 12.72 4.69 14.31
CA PRO A 300 13.27 4.20 13.07
C PRO A 300 12.41 3.08 12.49
N LEU A 301 12.51 2.90 11.18
CA LEU A 301 11.89 1.81 10.44
C LEU A 301 12.87 0.63 10.34
N ASP A 302 12.38 -0.59 10.45
CA ASP A 302 13.16 -1.81 10.30
C ASP A 302 12.30 -2.97 9.75
N ASN A 303 12.93 -3.97 9.13
CA ASN A 303 12.28 -5.17 8.58
C ASN A 303 12.03 -6.24 9.65
N MET A 304 11.11 -6.02 10.57
CA MET A 304 10.89 -6.89 11.73
C MET A 304 9.61 -7.72 11.67
N GLY A 305 8.62 -7.22 10.96
CA GLY A 305 7.30 -7.82 10.94
C GLY A 305 7.23 -9.10 10.12
N LYS A 306 6.35 -10.00 10.56
CA LYS A 306 5.97 -11.20 9.82
C LYS A 306 4.49 -11.48 9.98
N THR A 307 3.80 -11.71 8.87
CA THR A 307 2.38 -12.05 8.88
C THR A 307 2.11 -13.37 8.19
N ARG A 308 1.01 -14.02 8.52
CA ARG A 308 0.56 -15.23 7.85
C ARG A 308 -0.94 -15.11 7.54
N SER A 309 -1.27 -15.28 6.28
CA SER A 309 -2.64 -15.40 5.79
C SER A 309 -2.91 -16.83 5.30
N ARG A 310 -4.09 -17.35 5.57
CA ARG A 310 -4.60 -18.61 5.04
C ARG A 310 -6.04 -18.42 4.63
N GLY A 311 -6.42 -19.06 3.55
CA GLY A 311 -7.78 -18.94 3.10
C GLY A 311 -8.22 -20.03 2.15
N VAL A 312 -9.51 -19.97 1.82
CA VAL A 312 -10.19 -20.83 0.86
C VAL A 312 -11.06 -19.94 -0.01
N ASP A 313 -10.92 -20.11 -1.32
CA ASP A 313 -11.78 -19.49 -2.31
C ASP A 313 -12.57 -20.60 -3.03
N LEU A 314 -13.89 -20.50 -3.01
CA LEU A 314 -14.80 -21.40 -3.67
C LEU A 314 -15.61 -20.66 -4.71
N SER A 315 -15.77 -21.25 -5.89
CA SER A 315 -16.72 -20.77 -6.89
C SER A 315 -17.55 -21.92 -7.45
N ALA A 316 -18.83 -21.64 -7.64
CA ALA A 316 -19.77 -22.57 -8.22
C ALA A 316 -20.56 -21.89 -9.34
N LYS A 317 -20.68 -22.56 -10.49
CA LYS A 317 -21.52 -22.12 -11.59
C LYS A 317 -22.42 -23.26 -12.02
N ILE A 318 -23.71 -23.00 -12.05
CA ILE A 318 -24.74 -23.92 -12.53
C ILE A 318 -25.35 -23.32 -13.77
N GLN A 319 -25.44 -24.14 -14.84
CA GLN A 319 -26.12 -23.74 -16.06
C GLN A 319 -27.09 -24.81 -16.50
N HIS A 320 -28.32 -24.42 -16.82
CA HIS A 320 -29.37 -25.29 -17.28
C HIS A 320 -30.22 -24.62 -18.36
N ALA A 321 -30.40 -25.31 -19.47
CA ALA A 321 -31.33 -24.92 -20.52
C ALA A 321 -32.61 -25.73 -20.40
N PHE A 322 -33.73 -25.05 -20.25
CA PHE A 322 -35.07 -25.67 -20.21
C PHE A 322 -35.64 -25.89 -21.63
N SER A 323 -35.28 -24.95 -22.54
CA SER A 323 -35.64 -24.98 -23.96
C SER A 323 -34.59 -24.24 -24.77
N ASN A 324 -34.75 -24.16 -26.09
CA ASN A 324 -33.85 -23.37 -26.94
C ASN A 324 -33.85 -21.87 -26.61
N ASP A 325 -34.96 -21.38 -26.05
CA ASP A 325 -35.20 -19.95 -25.78
C ASP A 325 -35.18 -19.62 -24.28
N CYS A 326 -35.08 -20.63 -23.40
CA CYS A 326 -35.09 -20.44 -21.94
C CYS A 326 -33.98 -21.20 -21.25
N TRP A 327 -33.10 -20.46 -20.59
CA TRP A 327 -31.96 -20.99 -19.84
C TRP A 327 -31.71 -20.18 -18.57
N ILE A 328 -31.03 -20.79 -17.62
CA ILE A 328 -30.61 -20.15 -16.37
C ILE A 328 -29.11 -20.38 -16.13
N ILE A 329 -28.42 -19.35 -15.69
CA ILE A 329 -27.05 -19.44 -15.18
C ILE A 329 -27.03 -18.84 -13.78
N LEU A 330 -26.55 -19.61 -12.81
CA LEU A 330 -26.33 -19.18 -11.44
C LEU A 330 -24.85 -19.25 -11.14
N ASN A 331 -24.32 -18.18 -10.60
CA ASN A 331 -22.92 -18.09 -10.16
C ASN A 331 -22.90 -17.73 -8.67
N GLY A 332 -22.10 -18.43 -7.89
CA GLY A 332 -21.84 -18.16 -6.49
C GLY A 332 -20.36 -18.21 -6.19
N THR A 333 -19.91 -17.31 -5.33
CA THR A 333 -18.52 -17.29 -4.83
C THR A 333 -18.53 -17.17 -3.32
N LEU A 334 -17.58 -17.85 -2.66
CA LEU A 334 -17.35 -17.77 -1.23
C LEU A 334 -15.85 -17.65 -0.99
N THR A 335 -15.43 -16.62 -0.29
CA THR A 335 -14.05 -16.43 0.15
C THR A 335 -14.01 -16.41 1.67
N TYR A 336 -13.12 -17.21 2.24
CA TYR A 336 -12.76 -17.15 3.65
C TYR A 336 -11.26 -16.95 3.79
N SER A 337 -10.86 -15.91 4.52
CA SER A 337 -9.45 -15.58 4.76
C SER A 337 -9.22 -15.19 6.20
N LYS A 338 -8.11 -15.66 6.77
CA LYS A 338 -7.65 -15.28 8.10
C LYS A 338 -6.18 -14.92 8.04
N ALA A 339 -5.87 -13.65 8.35
CA ALA A 339 -4.52 -13.09 8.40
C ALA A 339 -4.15 -12.74 9.85
N ILE A 340 -2.99 -13.17 10.32
CA ILE A 340 -2.51 -12.96 11.69
C ILE A 340 -1.10 -12.39 11.70
N TYR A 341 -0.79 -11.58 12.71
CA TYR A 341 0.59 -11.23 13.05
C TYR A 341 1.32 -12.44 13.62
N LYS A 342 2.46 -12.80 13.02
CA LYS A 342 3.31 -13.89 13.51
C LYS A 342 4.45 -13.39 14.37
N GLU A 343 5.07 -12.32 13.91
CA GLU A 343 6.18 -11.65 14.57
C GLU A 343 5.95 -10.14 14.43
N LEU A 344 6.07 -9.43 15.51
CA LEU A 344 5.99 -7.98 15.62
C LEU A 344 6.85 -7.57 16.81
N GLU A 345 7.54 -6.44 16.75
CA GLU A 345 8.23 -5.89 17.91
C GLU A 345 7.18 -5.27 18.84
N GLU A 346 7.03 -5.86 20.02
CA GLU A 346 6.11 -5.36 21.06
C GLU A 346 6.86 -5.26 22.38
N ALA A 347 6.50 -4.27 23.20
CA ALA A 347 7.07 -4.12 24.53
C ALA A 347 6.86 -5.40 25.36
N VAL A 348 7.90 -5.80 26.11
CA VAL A 348 7.89 -7.06 26.90
C VAL A 348 6.82 -7.04 27.98
N ASP A 349 6.55 -5.87 28.54
CA ASP A 349 5.59 -5.60 29.59
C ASP A 349 4.16 -5.33 29.07
N LYS A 350 3.96 -5.31 27.75
CA LYS A 350 2.66 -5.05 27.13
C LYS A 350 1.64 -6.11 27.57
N PRO A 351 0.50 -5.71 28.15
CA PRO A 351 -0.54 -6.63 28.58
C PRO A 351 -1.05 -7.53 27.46
N ALA A 352 -1.47 -8.74 27.80
CA ALA A 352 -1.89 -9.74 26.80
C ALA A 352 -3.05 -9.26 25.92
N TYR A 353 -3.98 -8.45 26.46
CA TYR A 353 -5.14 -7.92 25.73
C TYR A 353 -4.78 -6.80 24.73
N GLN A 354 -3.59 -6.19 24.87
CA GLN A 354 -3.09 -5.16 23.94
C GLN A 354 -2.15 -5.73 22.88
N ARG A 355 -1.68 -6.97 23.03
CA ARG A 355 -0.75 -7.59 22.08
C ARG A 355 -1.44 -7.85 20.75
N LYS A 356 -0.72 -7.56 19.66
CA LYS A 356 -1.15 -7.85 18.29
C LYS A 356 -0.61 -9.19 17.79
N THR A 357 0.55 -9.62 18.28
CA THR A 357 1.19 -10.88 17.90
C THR A 357 0.28 -12.08 18.24
N GLY A 358 -0.04 -12.89 17.24
CA GLY A 358 -0.94 -14.04 17.33
C GLY A 358 -2.40 -13.73 17.00
N TYR A 359 -2.78 -12.47 16.92
CA TYR A 359 -4.14 -12.03 16.60
C TYR A 359 -4.29 -11.64 15.13
N GLU A 360 -5.52 -11.41 14.70
CA GLU A 360 -5.84 -11.04 13.31
C GLU A 360 -5.38 -9.60 13.00
N LEU A 361 -4.92 -9.37 11.76
CA LEU A 361 -4.53 -8.04 11.30
C LEU A 361 -5.69 -7.03 11.34
N SER A 362 -6.91 -7.52 11.16
CA SER A 362 -8.15 -6.74 11.16
C SER A 362 -8.82 -6.66 12.53
N GLN A 363 -8.18 -7.20 13.57
CA GLN A 363 -8.76 -7.17 14.92
C GLN A 363 -8.94 -5.74 15.39
N GLN A 364 -10.16 -5.41 15.74
CA GLN A 364 -10.48 -4.15 16.39
C GLN A 364 -10.28 -4.30 17.90
N VAL A 365 -9.64 -3.32 18.49
CA VAL A 365 -9.44 -3.21 19.93
C VAL A 365 -10.26 -2.01 20.42
N GLY A 366 -10.96 -2.17 21.52
CA GLY A 366 -11.78 -1.12 22.09
C GLY A 366 -12.16 -1.44 23.54
N TYR A 367 -12.81 -0.49 24.18
CA TYR A 367 -13.29 -0.66 25.56
C TYR A 367 -14.43 -1.69 25.62
N ILE A 368 -14.50 -2.43 26.73
CA ILE A 368 -15.58 -3.39 27.00
C ILE A 368 -16.70 -2.65 27.72
N ALA A 369 -17.85 -2.51 27.06
CA ALA A 369 -19.02 -1.91 27.66
C ALA A 369 -19.66 -2.86 28.67
N GLU A 370 -19.98 -2.36 29.89
CA GLU A 370 -20.69 -3.09 30.94
C GLU A 370 -22.16 -2.67 31.09
N GLY A 371 -22.51 -1.51 30.57
CA GLY A 371 -23.86 -0.95 30.68
C GLY A 371 -23.86 0.56 30.49
N LEU A 372 -24.90 1.22 30.94
CA LEU A 372 -25.01 2.66 31.00
C LEU A 372 -24.98 3.14 32.43
N PHE A 373 -24.38 4.29 32.70
CA PHE A 373 -24.46 4.95 34.00
C PHE A 373 -25.91 5.38 34.29
N ARG A 374 -26.43 5.05 35.46
CA ARG A 374 -27.79 5.38 35.87
C ARG A 374 -27.88 6.80 36.39
N ASP A 375 -26.92 7.19 37.22
CA ASP A 375 -26.86 8.47 37.91
C ASP A 375 -25.42 8.88 38.21
N GLN A 376 -25.26 10.10 38.75
CA GLN A 376 -23.96 10.64 39.14
C GLN A 376 -23.28 9.83 40.25
N GLN A 377 -24.05 9.22 41.14
CA GLN A 377 -23.49 8.42 42.22
C GLN A 377 -22.82 7.14 41.71
N GLU A 378 -23.35 6.54 40.65
CA GLU A 378 -22.72 5.40 40.02
C GLU A 378 -21.41 5.80 39.32
N ILE A 379 -21.35 6.97 38.64
CA ILE A 379 -20.14 7.52 38.04
C ILE A 379 -19.06 7.72 39.11
N ASP A 380 -19.43 8.39 40.24
CA ASP A 380 -18.48 8.71 41.32
C ASP A 380 -17.92 7.46 42.01
N ASN A 381 -18.63 6.33 41.97
CA ASN A 381 -18.21 5.06 42.56
C ASN A 381 -17.58 4.07 41.55
N SER A 382 -17.46 4.45 40.30
CA SER A 382 -16.85 3.64 39.24
C SER A 382 -15.42 4.09 38.94
N ALA A 383 -14.70 3.34 38.10
CA ALA A 383 -13.42 3.79 37.56
C ALA A 383 -13.58 5.13 36.85
N SER A 384 -12.61 6.01 37.01
CA SER A 384 -12.65 7.37 36.46
C SER A 384 -12.73 7.35 34.94
N GLN A 385 -13.83 7.88 34.41
CA GLN A 385 -14.05 8.02 32.98
C GLN A 385 -14.23 9.51 32.65
N PRO A 386 -13.28 10.13 31.91
CA PRO A 386 -13.31 11.57 31.65
C PRO A 386 -14.63 12.02 31.00
N SER A 387 -15.23 13.07 31.55
CA SER A 387 -16.46 13.70 31.03
C SER A 387 -17.69 12.78 30.97
N ALA A 388 -17.76 11.73 31.79
CA ALA A 388 -18.91 10.84 31.82
C ALA A 388 -20.15 11.55 32.44
N GLU A 389 -21.31 11.32 31.84
CA GLU A 389 -22.60 11.80 32.30
C GLU A 389 -23.57 10.63 32.52
N PRO A 390 -24.64 10.80 33.35
CA PRO A 390 -25.68 9.79 33.45
C PRO A 390 -26.30 9.47 32.09
N GLY A 391 -26.31 8.18 31.74
CA GLY A 391 -26.75 7.69 30.42
C GLY A 391 -25.62 7.32 29.48
N ASP A 392 -24.38 7.69 29.78
CA ASP A 392 -23.21 7.29 28.98
C ASP A 392 -22.83 5.82 29.20
N ILE A 393 -22.05 5.27 28.29
CA ILE A 393 -21.56 3.89 28.37
C ILE A 393 -20.53 3.80 29.51
N ARG A 394 -20.78 2.88 30.43
CA ARG A 394 -19.81 2.49 31.44
C ARG A 394 -18.89 1.42 30.89
N TYR A 395 -17.58 1.67 30.90
CA TYR A 395 -16.56 0.75 30.43
C TYR A 395 -15.93 0.00 31.63
N ARG A 396 -15.45 -1.22 31.31
CA ARG A 396 -14.74 -2.05 32.27
C ARG A 396 -13.31 -1.57 32.45
N ASP A 397 -12.91 -1.38 33.68
CA ASP A 397 -11.52 -1.25 34.10
C ASP A 397 -10.86 -2.64 34.06
N ILE A 398 -9.97 -2.88 33.10
CA ILE A 398 -9.34 -4.20 32.86
C ILE A 398 -8.08 -4.37 33.71
N ASN A 399 -7.30 -3.30 33.89
CA ASN A 399 -6.04 -3.30 34.63
C ASN A 399 -6.23 -3.01 36.12
N HIS A 400 -7.45 -2.59 36.53
CA HIS A 400 -7.84 -2.27 37.90
C HIS A 400 -7.04 -1.11 38.55
N ASP A 401 -6.65 -0.12 37.71
CA ASP A 401 -5.98 1.09 38.19
C ASP A 401 -6.94 2.22 38.61
N GLY A 402 -8.23 2.02 38.36
CA GLY A 402 -9.28 2.97 38.69
C GLY A 402 -9.50 4.06 37.62
N VAL A 403 -8.92 3.94 36.43
CA VAL A 403 -9.07 4.88 35.33
C VAL A 403 -9.43 4.13 34.03
N ILE A 404 -10.29 4.72 33.24
CA ILE A 404 -10.62 4.20 31.91
C ILE A 404 -9.82 4.97 30.86
N ASP A 405 -8.74 4.38 30.42
CA ASP A 405 -7.87 4.91 29.36
C ASP A 405 -7.37 3.82 28.41
N VAL A 406 -6.37 4.11 27.60
CA VAL A 406 -5.83 3.18 26.59
C VAL A 406 -4.66 2.34 27.09
N GLU A 407 -4.26 2.50 28.35
CA GLU A 407 -3.17 1.75 28.97
C GLU A 407 -3.58 0.38 29.52
#